data_3e7eebc5e96cf56fb0fc15dfd480e2a0
#
_entry.id   3e7eebc5e96cf56fb0fc15dfd480e2a0
#
_cell.length_a   1.000
_cell.length_b   1.000
_cell.length_c   1.000
_cell.angle_alpha   90.00
_cell.angle_beta   90.00
_cell.angle_gamma   90.00
#
_symmetry.space_group_name_H-M   'P 1'
#
loop_
_entity.id
_entity.type
_entity.pdbx_description
1 polymer ?
#
loop_
_entity_poly.entity_id
_entity_poly.type
_entity_poly.pdbx_seq_one_letter_code
_entity_poly.pdbx_strand_id
1 'polypeptide(L)'
;MNNRTYLIVGGTGGIGRAMIKQLVDGTASGNKDENANTDNGGKQGIHVFATYHRNVPDFEADNLHWISMNLCDEQSIEQAAEVIQQQTPHIDWIINCAGLLHTATQQPEKALRQVETDFFLQNMQVNALASLLIAKHFRPLLAKSARSNDKPAIFATISARVGSISDNQLGGWYSYRMSKAALNMGMKNLSIEWSRSLKDGCVVVMQPGTVNTQLSAPFQGNVVEGQLFSPAYSAECLLEVLNRMTAVQSGSFVDWAGESIPW
;
A
#
# COMPACT_ATOMS: atom_id res chain seq x y z
N MET A 1 -12.04 -20.22 13.54
CA MET A 1 -10.76 -19.53 13.28
C MET A 1 -10.99 -18.58 12.12
N ASN A 2 -10.82 -17.28 12.31
CA ASN A 2 -11.08 -16.32 11.23
C ASN A 2 -9.85 -16.27 10.29
N ASN A 3 -10.00 -16.82 9.10
CA ASN A 3 -9.01 -16.70 8.05
C ASN A 3 -8.93 -15.22 7.63
N ARG A 4 -7.72 -14.65 7.59
CA ARG A 4 -7.49 -13.29 7.10
C ARG A 4 -7.00 -13.30 5.67
N THR A 5 -7.58 -12.43 4.86
CA THR A 5 -7.22 -12.27 3.44
C THR A 5 -6.63 -10.89 3.21
N TYR A 6 -5.46 -10.85 2.61
CA TYR A 6 -4.74 -9.61 2.31
C TYR A 6 -4.51 -9.47 0.81
N LEU A 7 -4.61 -8.25 0.30
CA LEU A 7 -4.19 -7.90 -1.06
C LEU A 7 -3.04 -6.89 -1.00
N ILE A 8 -1.89 -7.26 -1.53
CA ILE A 8 -0.72 -6.38 -1.67
C ILE A 8 -0.56 -5.98 -3.13
N VAL A 9 -0.90 -4.74 -3.44
CA VAL A 9 -0.71 -4.17 -4.78
C VAL A 9 0.72 -3.66 -4.92
N GLY A 10 1.40 -4.00 -6.03
CA GLY A 10 2.81 -3.70 -6.21
C GLY A 10 3.72 -4.64 -5.41
N GLY A 11 3.35 -5.92 -5.33
CA GLY A 11 4.05 -6.95 -4.57
C GLY A 11 5.48 -7.22 -5.01
N THR A 12 5.87 -6.81 -6.22
CA THR A 12 7.26 -6.93 -6.72
C THR A 12 8.19 -5.81 -6.26
N GLY A 13 7.65 -4.70 -5.72
CA GLY A 13 8.42 -3.59 -5.16
C GLY A 13 9.05 -3.96 -3.80
N GLY A 14 10.08 -3.20 -3.38
CA GLY A 14 10.83 -3.50 -2.16
C GLY A 14 9.96 -3.63 -0.91
N ILE A 15 9.07 -2.66 -0.65
CA ILE A 15 8.17 -2.67 0.51
C ILE A 15 7.09 -3.75 0.35
N GLY A 16 6.43 -3.83 -0.82
CA GLY A 16 5.39 -4.81 -1.07
C GLY A 16 5.91 -6.26 -0.91
N ARG A 17 7.08 -6.57 -1.47
CA ARG A 17 7.73 -7.88 -1.32
C ARG A 17 8.06 -8.21 0.14
N ALA A 18 8.53 -7.22 0.90
CA ALA A 18 8.82 -7.39 2.33
C ALA A 18 7.54 -7.64 3.15
N MET A 19 6.45 -6.91 2.88
CA MET A 19 5.15 -7.15 3.51
C MET A 19 4.62 -8.56 3.20
N ILE A 20 4.66 -8.98 1.93
CA ILE A 20 4.22 -10.32 1.53
C ILE A 20 4.99 -11.38 2.31
N LYS A 21 6.32 -11.27 2.37
CA LYS A 21 7.15 -12.23 3.10
C LYS A 21 6.74 -12.34 4.57
N GLN A 22 6.56 -11.22 5.26
CA GLN A 22 6.16 -11.20 6.68
C GLN A 22 4.74 -11.75 6.90
N LEU A 23 3.80 -11.46 6.01
CA LEU A 23 2.43 -11.98 6.08
C LEU A 23 2.40 -13.49 5.84
N VAL A 24 3.10 -13.97 4.83
CA VAL A 24 3.20 -15.40 4.50
C VAL A 24 3.90 -16.18 5.61
N ASP A 25 5.00 -15.65 6.15
CA ASP A 25 5.76 -16.25 7.26
C ASP A 25 5.02 -16.14 8.62
N GLY A 26 3.94 -15.34 8.68
CA GLY A 26 3.17 -15.10 9.90
C GLY A 26 3.94 -14.34 10.99
N THR A 27 5.02 -13.64 10.62
CA THR A 27 5.81 -12.82 11.54
C THR A 27 5.19 -11.44 11.80
N ALA A 28 4.27 -11.02 10.92
CA ALA A 28 3.52 -9.76 11.02
C ALA A 28 2.38 -9.77 12.06
N SER A 29 2.02 -10.92 12.61
CA SER A 29 1.02 -10.96 13.67
C SER A 29 1.68 -10.72 15.00
N GLY A 30 1.36 -9.61 15.66
CA GLY A 30 1.73 -9.31 17.06
C GLY A 30 1.12 -10.30 18.10
N ASN A 31 0.69 -11.46 17.69
CA ASN A 31 0.41 -12.61 18.53
C ASN A 31 1.69 -13.46 18.59
N LYS A 32 2.62 -13.05 19.43
CA LYS A 32 3.48 -14.02 20.10
C LYS A 32 2.60 -14.79 21.08
N ASP A 33 1.78 -15.70 20.59
CA ASP A 33 1.26 -16.79 21.41
C ASP A 33 2.46 -17.69 21.73
N GLU A 34 3.06 -17.48 22.89
CA GLU A 34 4.17 -18.27 23.43
C GLU A 34 3.81 -19.78 23.62
N ASN A 35 2.60 -20.19 23.23
CA ASN A 35 2.09 -21.55 23.32
C ASN A 35 1.73 -22.18 21.96
N ALA A 36 2.23 -21.68 20.83
CA ALA A 36 2.09 -22.38 19.57
C ALA A 36 2.99 -23.64 19.58
N ASN A 37 2.41 -24.75 19.94
CA ASN A 37 3.00 -26.09 19.81
C ASN A 37 3.46 -26.29 18.35
N THR A 38 4.76 -26.55 18.17
CA THR A 38 5.40 -26.78 16.88
C THR A 38 5.14 -28.20 16.37
N ASP A 39 3.88 -28.58 16.13
CA ASP A 39 3.54 -29.80 15.43
C ASP A 39 2.86 -29.48 14.09
N ASN A 40 3.58 -29.80 13.03
CA ASN A 40 3.17 -30.05 11.64
C ASN A 40 1.76 -29.59 11.22
N GLY A 41 1.58 -28.29 11.00
CA GLY A 41 0.39 -27.75 10.36
C GLY A 41 0.73 -26.41 9.74
N GLY A 42 0.59 -26.28 8.42
CA GLY A 42 0.70 -25.00 7.74
C GLY A 42 -0.06 -23.93 8.50
N LYS A 43 0.50 -22.72 8.60
CA LYS A 43 -0.10 -21.59 9.34
C LYS A 43 -1.52 -21.36 8.81
N GLN A 44 -2.51 -22.02 9.44
CA GLN A 44 -3.91 -21.94 9.08
C GLN A 44 -4.40 -20.52 9.36
N GLY A 45 -4.89 -19.85 8.34
CA GLY A 45 -5.68 -18.64 8.49
C GLY A 45 -5.20 -17.38 7.78
N ILE A 46 -4.08 -17.37 7.05
CA ILE A 46 -3.67 -16.21 6.27
C ILE A 46 -3.61 -16.55 4.78
N HIS A 47 -4.33 -15.76 3.96
CA HIS A 47 -4.26 -15.82 2.50
C HIS A 47 -3.75 -14.48 1.98
N VAL A 48 -2.75 -14.50 1.12
CA VAL A 48 -2.16 -13.31 0.53
C VAL A 48 -2.35 -13.34 -0.98
N PHE A 49 -3.07 -12.36 -1.51
CA PHE A 49 -3.05 -12.01 -2.92
C PHE A 49 -2.02 -10.91 -3.13
N ALA A 50 -1.19 -11.05 -4.15
CA ALA A 50 -0.19 -10.05 -4.47
C ALA A 50 -0.19 -9.75 -5.97
N THR A 51 0.00 -8.48 -6.35
CA THR A 51 -0.02 -8.14 -7.77
C THR A 51 1.37 -7.90 -8.33
N TYR A 52 1.54 -8.28 -9.60
CA TYR A 52 2.69 -7.96 -10.43
C TYR A 52 2.23 -7.36 -11.77
N HIS A 53 3.12 -6.62 -12.46
CA HIS A 53 2.77 -6.00 -13.75
C HIS A 53 3.29 -6.79 -14.94
N ARG A 54 4.60 -7.04 -15.05
CA ARG A 54 5.21 -7.61 -16.26
C ARG A 54 5.76 -9.01 -16.07
N ASN A 55 6.53 -9.22 -15.01
CA ASN A 55 7.23 -10.48 -14.78
C ASN A 55 6.58 -11.20 -13.60
N VAL A 56 6.26 -12.47 -13.80
CA VAL A 56 5.83 -13.34 -12.70
C VAL A 56 6.98 -13.42 -11.70
N PRO A 57 6.73 -13.13 -10.42
CA PRO A 57 7.77 -13.24 -9.39
C PRO A 57 8.21 -14.67 -9.14
N ASP A 58 9.46 -14.83 -8.75
CA ASP A 58 10.10 -16.09 -8.39
C ASP A 58 9.81 -16.57 -6.95
N PHE A 59 9.06 -15.80 -6.19
CA PHE A 59 8.72 -16.11 -4.80
C PHE A 59 7.36 -16.81 -4.73
N GLU A 60 7.34 -18.02 -4.19
CA GLU A 60 6.16 -18.87 -4.05
C GLU A 60 5.95 -19.27 -2.59
N ALA A 61 4.69 -19.45 -2.19
CA ALA A 61 4.28 -20.03 -0.92
C ALA A 61 2.83 -20.56 -1.06
N ASP A 62 2.46 -21.56 -0.27
CA ASP A 62 1.16 -22.24 -0.36
C ASP A 62 -0.04 -21.30 -0.17
N ASN A 63 0.13 -20.24 0.60
CA ASN A 63 -0.89 -19.23 0.92
C ASN A 63 -0.71 -17.91 0.15
N LEU A 64 0.12 -17.88 -0.92
CA LEU A 64 0.38 -16.72 -1.75
C LEU A 64 -0.13 -16.94 -3.18
N HIS A 65 -0.94 -16.00 -3.67
CA HIS A 65 -1.49 -16.01 -5.03
C HIS A 65 -1.07 -14.76 -5.78
N TRP A 66 -0.32 -14.93 -6.86
CA TRP A 66 0.11 -13.83 -7.72
C TRP A 66 -0.92 -13.53 -8.81
N ILE A 67 -1.29 -12.27 -8.93
CA ILE A 67 -2.29 -11.78 -9.91
C ILE A 67 -1.63 -10.72 -10.79
N SER A 68 -1.74 -10.87 -12.11
CA SER A 68 -1.30 -9.83 -13.06
C SER A 68 -2.23 -8.63 -12.97
N MET A 69 -1.67 -7.42 -12.85
CA MET A 69 -2.45 -6.19 -12.81
C MET A 69 -1.65 -5.00 -13.32
N ASN A 70 -2.14 -4.34 -14.35
CA ASN A 70 -1.60 -3.09 -14.86
C ASN A 70 -2.36 -1.90 -14.26
N LEU A 71 -1.70 -1.10 -13.46
CA LEU A 71 -2.29 0.06 -12.78
C LEU A 71 -2.65 1.22 -13.71
N CYS A 72 -2.13 1.22 -14.93
CA CYS A 72 -2.46 2.19 -15.96
C CYS A 72 -3.65 1.78 -16.84
N ASP A 73 -4.28 0.65 -16.57
CA ASP A 73 -5.40 0.10 -17.30
C ASP A 73 -6.51 -0.31 -16.33
N GLU A 74 -7.61 0.42 -16.36
CA GLU A 74 -8.75 0.17 -15.46
C GLU A 74 -9.35 -1.22 -15.69
N GLN A 75 -9.42 -1.69 -16.94
CA GLN A 75 -9.96 -3.02 -17.26
C GLN A 75 -9.08 -4.12 -16.62
N SER A 76 -7.76 -3.94 -16.60
CA SER A 76 -6.84 -4.87 -15.92
C SER A 76 -7.09 -4.92 -14.42
N ILE A 77 -7.42 -3.77 -13.79
CA ILE A 77 -7.75 -3.70 -12.35
C ILE A 77 -9.08 -4.41 -12.06
N GLU A 78 -10.09 -4.19 -12.91
CA GLU A 78 -11.39 -4.85 -12.82
C GLU A 78 -11.26 -6.37 -12.93
N GLN A 79 -10.56 -6.87 -13.95
CA GLN A 79 -10.30 -8.29 -14.16
C GLN A 79 -9.56 -8.91 -12.96
N ALA A 80 -8.57 -8.22 -12.38
CA ALA A 80 -7.88 -8.69 -11.19
C ALA A 80 -8.84 -8.82 -10.00
N ALA A 81 -9.78 -7.89 -9.83
CA ALA A 81 -10.79 -7.96 -8.78
C ALA A 81 -11.76 -9.14 -9.00
N GLU A 82 -12.18 -9.40 -10.22
CA GLU A 82 -13.03 -10.55 -10.58
C GLU A 82 -12.33 -11.88 -10.30
N VAL A 83 -11.05 -12.02 -10.69
CA VAL A 83 -10.25 -13.23 -10.45
C VAL A 83 -10.12 -13.51 -8.95
N ILE A 84 -9.85 -12.48 -8.14
CA ILE A 84 -9.75 -12.62 -6.69
C ILE A 84 -11.11 -12.93 -6.07
N GLN A 85 -12.20 -12.32 -6.55
CA GLN A 85 -13.56 -12.59 -6.07
C GLN A 85 -13.99 -14.05 -6.27
N GLN A 86 -13.48 -14.74 -7.29
CA GLN A 86 -13.73 -16.17 -7.50
C GLN A 86 -12.99 -17.06 -6.51
N GLN A 87 -11.92 -16.58 -5.87
CA GLN A 87 -11.06 -17.35 -4.97
C GLN A 87 -11.30 -17.07 -3.48
N THR A 88 -11.84 -15.89 -3.14
CA THR A 88 -12.13 -15.51 -1.76
C THR A 88 -13.44 -14.74 -1.64
N PRO A 89 -14.21 -14.95 -0.56
CA PRO A 89 -15.44 -14.20 -0.33
C PRO A 89 -15.19 -12.75 0.12
N HIS A 90 -14.02 -12.44 0.71
CA HIS A 90 -13.70 -11.11 1.24
C HIS A 90 -12.19 -10.83 1.23
N ILE A 91 -11.83 -9.57 1.41
CA ILE A 91 -10.47 -9.10 1.68
C ILE A 91 -10.51 -8.24 2.94
N ASP A 92 -9.65 -8.54 3.91
CA ASP A 92 -9.56 -7.76 5.16
C ASP A 92 -8.74 -6.49 4.96
N TRP A 93 -7.60 -6.60 4.29
CA TRP A 93 -6.74 -5.46 4.00
C TRP A 93 -6.35 -5.41 2.53
N ILE A 94 -6.44 -4.22 1.96
CA ILE A 94 -5.81 -3.88 0.68
C ILE A 94 -4.72 -2.87 0.99
N ILE A 95 -3.48 -3.18 0.61
CA ILE A 95 -2.32 -2.31 0.80
C ILE A 95 -1.72 -2.00 -0.57
N ASN A 96 -1.87 -0.76 -1.04
CA ASN A 96 -1.26 -0.32 -2.28
C ASN A 96 0.15 0.21 -2.02
N CYS A 97 1.16 -0.58 -2.37
CA CYS A 97 2.59 -0.27 -2.27
C CYS A 97 3.18 0.25 -3.59
N ALA A 98 2.38 0.34 -4.65
CA ALA A 98 2.88 0.79 -5.94
C ALA A 98 3.16 2.30 -5.94
N GLY A 99 4.17 2.69 -6.70
CA GLY A 99 4.51 4.09 -6.88
C GLY A 99 5.55 4.30 -7.96
N LEU A 100 5.54 5.49 -8.55
CA LEU A 100 6.46 5.94 -9.58
C LEU A 100 7.11 7.25 -9.13
N LEU A 101 8.44 7.31 -9.08
CA LEU A 101 9.23 8.51 -8.80
C LEU A 101 10.14 8.89 -9.97
N HIS A 102 10.68 7.89 -10.64
CA HIS A 102 11.56 8.04 -11.80
C HIS A 102 11.40 6.83 -12.74
N THR A 103 11.88 6.98 -13.95
CA THR A 103 12.03 5.89 -14.93
C THR A 103 13.50 5.75 -15.34
N ALA A 104 13.80 4.91 -16.31
CA ALA A 104 15.15 4.80 -16.88
C ALA A 104 15.61 6.11 -17.55
N THR A 105 14.67 6.92 -18.06
CA THR A 105 14.94 8.14 -18.84
C THR A 105 14.49 9.42 -18.16
N GLN A 106 13.64 9.35 -17.15
CA GLN A 106 13.02 10.50 -16.48
C GLN A 106 13.38 10.52 -14.99
N GLN A 107 13.77 11.68 -14.50
CA GLN A 107 14.08 11.96 -13.10
C GLN A 107 13.10 12.99 -12.53
N PRO A 108 12.84 13.01 -11.20
CA PRO A 108 12.02 14.05 -10.61
C PRO A 108 12.60 15.44 -10.87
N GLU A 109 11.72 16.37 -11.21
CA GLU A 109 12.08 17.71 -11.65
C GLU A 109 12.69 18.56 -10.51
N LYS A 110 13.84 19.17 -10.75
CA LYS A 110 14.47 20.13 -9.82
C LYS A 110 13.99 21.56 -10.03
N ALA A 111 13.40 21.85 -11.20
CA ALA A 111 12.93 23.19 -11.58
C ALA A 111 11.73 23.09 -12.52
N LEU A 112 10.85 24.12 -12.51
CA LEU A 112 9.63 24.18 -13.32
C LEU A 112 9.86 23.88 -14.81
N ARG A 113 10.98 24.36 -15.37
CA ARG A 113 11.33 24.16 -16.78
C ARG A 113 11.58 22.69 -17.19
N GLN A 114 11.67 21.79 -16.20
CA GLN A 114 11.88 20.34 -16.42
C GLN A 114 10.59 19.54 -16.37
N VAL A 115 9.46 20.20 -16.14
CA VAL A 115 8.16 19.53 -16.13
C VAL A 115 7.79 19.12 -17.55
N GLU A 116 7.57 17.82 -17.73
CA GLU A 116 7.14 17.21 -18.98
C GLU A 116 5.75 16.57 -18.81
N THR A 117 4.87 16.84 -19.77
CA THR A 117 3.45 16.43 -19.70
C THR A 117 3.29 14.92 -19.50
N ASP A 118 4.00 14.12 -20.28
CA ASP A 118 3.85 12.66 -20.25
C ASP A 118 4.30 12.06 -18.92
N PHE A 119 5.43 12.55 -18.39
CA PHE A 119 5.94 12.10 -17.08
C PHE A 119 5.02 12.55 -15.94
N PHE A 120 4.50 13.78 -16.02
CA PHE A 120 3.51 14.29 -15.07
C PHE A 120 2.25 13.43 -15.05
N LEU A 121 1.66 13.17 -16.22
CA LEU A 121 0.45 12.36 -16.35
C LEU A 121 0.68 10.91 -15.89
N GLN A 122 1.84 10.33 -16.19
CA GLN A 122 2.21 9.00 -15.73
C GLN A 122 2.30 8.93 -14.19
N ASN A 123 2.89 9.95 -13.54
CA ASN A 123 2.91 10.05 -12.08
C ASN A 123 1.49 10.16 -11.51
N MET A 124 0.64 10.99 -12.09
CA MET A 124 -0.77 11.12 -11.67
C MET A 124 -1.54 9.81 -11.81
N GLN A 125 -1.34 9.09 -12.92
CA GLN A 125 -2.01 7.83 -13.19
C GLN A 125 -1.59 6.74 -12.21
N VAL A 126 -0.28 6.53 -12.02
CA VAL A 126 0.24 5.45 -11.17
C VAL A 126 0.08 5.77 -9.68
N ASN A 127 0.44 6.99 -9.26
CA ASN A 127 0.50 7.33 -7.84
C ASN A 127 -0.85 7.75 -7.24
N ALA A 128 -1.75 8.33 -8.03
CA ALA A 128 -3.03 8.86 -7.54
C ALA A 128 -4.24 8.09 -8.07
N LEU A 129 -4.47 8.12 -9.39
CA LEU A 129 -5.67 7.53 -9.99
C LEU A 129 -5.78 6.04 -9.70
N ALA A 130 -4.70 5.29 -9.82
CA ALA A 130 -4.70 3.85 -9.60
C ALA A 130 -5.28 3.45 -8.24
N SER A 131 -4.97 4.20 -7.15
CA SER A 131 -5.53 3.92 -5.83
C SER A 131 -7.05 4.08 -5.79
N LEU A 132 -7.60 5.06 -6.51
CA LEU A 132 -9.05 5.25 -6.60
C LEU A 132 -9.72 4.13 -7.40
N LEU A 133 -9.10 3.69 -8.50
CA LEU A 133 -9.60 2.57 -9.31
C LEU A 133 -9.56 1.25 -8.53
N ILE A 134 -8.48 1.00 -7.78
CA ILE A 134 -8.39 -0.15 -6.87
C ILE A 134 -9.54 -0.09 -5.84
N ALA A 135 -9.72 1.07 -5.18
CA ALA A 135 -10.81 1.23 -4.22
C ALA A 135 -12.18 0.98 -4.85
N LYS A 136 -12.43 1.47 -6.08
CA LYS A 136 -13.67 1.28 -6.83
C LYS A 136 -13.99 -0.19 -7.05
N HIS A 137 -13.06 -0.95 -7.62
CA HIS A 137 -13.30 -2.33 -8.04
C HIS A 137 -13.22 -3.34 -6.89
N PHE A 138 -12.39 -3.10 -5.86
CA PHE A 138 -12.22 -4.00 -4.72
C PHE A 138 -13.12 -3.69 -3.51
N ARG A 139 -13.83 -2.55 -3.51
CA ARG A 139 -14.74 -2.17 -2.42
C ARG A 139 -15.75 -3.27 -2.04
N PRO A 140 -16.36 -4.03 -2.98
CA PRO A 140 -17.30 -5.08 -2.60
C PRO A 140 -16.70 -6.17 -1.73
N LEU A 141 -15.42 -6.52 -1.93
CA LEU A 141 -14.70 -7.52 -1.12
C LEU A 141 -14.35 -7.00 0.27
N LEU A 142 -13.90 -5.73 0.37
CA LEU A 142 -13.69 -5.05 1.66
C LEU A 142 -14.98 -4.91 2.46
N ALA A 143 -16.10 -4.57 1.80
CA ALA A 143 -17.38 -4.41 2.46
C ALA A 143 -17.93 -5.71 3.07
N LYS A 144 -17.57 -6.85 2.52
CA LYS A 144 -17.91 -8.16 3.08
C LYS A 144 -17.10 -8.46 4.34
N SER A 145 -15.81 -8.12 4.37
CA SER A 145 -14.97 -8.25 5.56
C SER A 145 -15.46 -7.38 6.72
N ALA A 146 -15.70 -6.09 6.45
CA ALA A 146 -16.18 -5.14 7.45
C ALA A 146 -17.49 -5.56 8.15
N ARG A 147 -18.30 -6.40 7.52
CA ARG A 147 -19.56 -6.91 8.09
C ARG A 147 -19.38 -8.17 8.93
N SER A 148 -18.28 -8.87 8.79
CA SER A 148 -18.06 -10.20 9.37
C SER A 148 -17.01 -10.24 10.47
N ASN A 149 -16.23 -9.19 10.64
CA ASN A 149 -15.10 -9.15 11.57
C ASN A 149 -15.24 -8.03 12.60
N ASP A 150 -14.71 -8.25 13.80
CA ASP A 150 -14.64 -7.24 14.88
C ASP A 150 -13.56 -6.15 14.62
N LYS A 151 -12.74 -6.33 13.58
CA LYS A 151 -11.70 -5.37 13.17
C LYS A 151 -12.11 -4.68 11.87
N PRO A 152 -11.67 -3.43 11.66
CA PRO A 152 -11.99 -2.72 10.43
C PRO A 152 -11.39 -3.41 9.21
N ALA A 153 -12.12 -3.39 8.11
CA ALA A 153 -11.53 -3.65 6.80
C ALA A 153 -10.69 -2.44 6.39
N ILE A 154 -9.43 -2.66 5.98
CA ILE A 154 -8.49 -1.58 5.76
C ILE A 154 -8.17 -1.40 4.28
N PHE A 155 -8.26 -0.17 3.78
CA PHE A 155 -7.67 0.28 2.54
C PHE A 155 -6.52 1.24 2.85
N ALA A 156 -5.29 0.73 2.73
CA ALA A 156 -4.07 1.48 2.97
C ALA A 156 -3.35 1.80 1.66
N THR A 157 -2.73 2.97 1.57
CA THR A 157 -1.89 3.32 0.43
C THR A 157 -0.59 3.96 0.89
N ILE A 158 0.51 3.58 0.24
CA ILE A 158 1.82 4.16 0.51
C ILE A 158 1.94 5.49 -0.23
N SER A 159 2.00 6.57 0.56
CA SER A 159 2.30 7.91 0.09
C SER A 159 3.74 8.29 0.49
N ALA A 160 4.01 9.56 0.57
CA ALA A 160 5.28 10.10 0.98
C ALA A 160 5.08 11.45 1.69
N ARG A 161 5.95 11.80 2.64
CA ARG A 161 5.93 13.10 3.32
C ARG A 161 5.96 14.26 2.33
N VAL A 162 6.62 14.10 1.19
CA VAL A 162 6.66 15.10 0.12
C VAL A 162 5.30 15.38 -0.55
N GLY A 163 4.28 14.57 -0.30
CA GLY A 163 2.89 14.82 -0.68
C GLY A 163 2.12 15.73 0.28
N SER A 164 2.69 16.06 1.44
CA SER A 164 2.15 17.07 2.35
C SER A 164 2.39 18.46 1.78
N ILE A 165 1.32 19.27 1.66
CA ILE A 165 1.40 20.65 1.17
C ILE A 165 2.00 21.54 2.25
N SER A 166 1.53 21.39 3.49
CA SER A 166 1.98 22.23 4.61
C SER A 166 3.40 21.93 5.08
N ASP A 167 3.90 20.69 4.89
CA ASP A 167 5.27 20.30 5.23
C ASP A 167 6.29 20.63 4.11
N ASN A 168 5.83 21.16 2.96
CA ASN A 168 6.68 21.41 1.80
C ASN A 168 7.49 22.70 1.95
N GLN A 169 8.77 22.58 2.33
CA GLN A 169 9.73 23.69 2.44
C GLN A 169 10.80 23.64 1.32
N LEU A 170 10.95 22.52 0.62
CA LEU A 170 12.06 22.30 -0.32
C LEU A 170 11.69 22.57 -1.79
N GLY A 171 10.42 22.43 -2.15
CA GLY A 171 9.98 22.51 -3.55
C GLY A 171 10.57 21.38 -4.42
N GLY A 172 10.58 21.59 -5.74
CA GLY A 172 11.02 20.60 -6.72
C GLY A 172 10.10 19.37 -6.78
N TRP A 173 10.50 18.37 -7.57
CA TRP A 173 9.79 17.09 -7.74
C TRP A 173 8.30 17.27 -8.06
N TYR A 174 8.00 18.20 -8.98
CA TYR A 174 6.64 18.65 -9.24
C TYR A 174 5.68 17.49 -9.52
N SER A 175 6.00 16.62 -10.47
CA SER A 175 5.15 15.50 -10.84
C SER A 175 4.91 14.56 -9.66
N TYR A 176 5.96 14.23 -8.91
CA TYR A 176 5.85 13.30 -7.79
C TYR A 176 5.09 13.91 -6.60
N ARG A 177 5.47 15.13 -6.15
CA ARG A 177 4.77 15.80 -5.04
C ARG A 177 3.30 15.99 -5.35
N MET A 178 2.98 16.51 -6.54
CA MET A 178 1.59 16.74 -6.95
C MET A 178 0.81 15.43 -7.02
N SER A 179 1.40 14.36 -7.53
CA SER A 179 0.72 13.06 -7.57
C SER A 179 0.47 12.47 -6.17
N LYS A 180 1.41 12.65 -5.23
CA LYS A 180 1.23 12.21 -3.84
C LYS A 180 0.25 13.09 -3.06
N ALA A 181 0.21 14.40 -3.33
CA ALA A 181 -0.82 15.29 -2.78
C ALA A 181 -2.22 14.94 -3.34
N ALA A 182 -2.32 14.65 -4.63
CA ALA A 182 -3.56 14.17 -5.25
C ALA A 182 -4.02 12.84 -4.68
N LEU A 183 -3.10 11.89 -4.46
CA LEU A 183 -3.37 10.65 -3.75
C LEU A 183 -3.94 10.93 -2.35
N ASN A 184 -3.28 11.79 -1.58
CA ASN A 184 -3.70 12.16 -0.22
C ASN A 184 -5.13 12.72 -0.22
N MET A 185 -5.43 13.66 -1.13
CA MET A 185 -6.78 14.22 -1.30
C MET A 185 -7.78 13.14 -1.70
N GLY A 186 -7.44 12.28 -2.66
CA GLY A 186 -8.30 11.17 -3.10
C GLY A 186 -8.66 10.22 -1.95
N MET A 187 -7.70 9.85 -1.12
CA MET A 187 -7.92 8.98 0.04
C MET A 187 -8.73 9.68 1.13
N LYS A 188 -8.53 10.98 1.33
CA LYS A 188 -9.36 11.77 2.24
C LYS A 188 -10.83 11.81 1.79
N ASN A 189 -11.08 12.06 0.51
CA ASN A 189 -12.44 12.01 -0.06
C ASN A 189 -13.06 10.61 0.09
N LEU A 190 -12.30 9.56 -0.20
CA LEU A 190 -12.75 8.19 -0.06
C LEU A 190 -13.14 7.86 1.39
N SER A 191 -12.35 8.30 2.37
CA SER A 191 -12.66 8.09 3.79
C SER A 191 -13.99 8.75 4.21
N ILE A 192 -14.27 9.96 3.70
CA ILE A 192 -15.52 10.68 3.95
C ILE A 192 -16.71 9.97 3.29
N GLU A 193 -16.54 9.49 2.06
CA GLU A 193 -17.57 8.72 1.36
C GLU A 193 -17.86 7.41 2.11
N TRP A 194 -16.82 6.67 2.49
CA TRP A 194 -16.96 5.38 3.15
C TRP A 194 -17.46 5.50 4.59
N SER A 195 -17.24 6.61 5.30
CA SER A 195 -17.83 6.82 6.62
C SER A 195 -19.36 6.71 6.63
N ARG A 196 -20.01 6.93 5.46
CA ARG A 196 -21.46 6.83 5.29
C ARG A 196 -21.92 5.46 4.79
N SER A 197 -21.06 4.73 4.06
CA SER A 197 -21.44 3.53 3.31
C SER A 197 -20.68 2.27 3.72
N LEU A 198 -19.61 2.39 4.49
CA LEU A 198 -18.76 1.32 5.01
C LEU A 198 -18.21 1.71 6.39
N LYS A 199 -19.10 1.75 7.40
CA LYS A 199 -18.81 2.30 8.73
C LYS A 199 -17.65 1.62 9.46
N ASP A 200 -17.45 0.31 9.21
CA ASP A 200 -16.36 -0.48 9.78
C ASP A 200 -15.14 -0.56 8.83
N GLY A 201 -15.06 0.33 7.85
CA GLY A 201 -13.92 0.48 6.97
C GLY A 201 -12.96 1.57 7.44
N CYS A 202 -11.67 1.36 7.24
CA CYS A 202 -10.61 2.33 7.52
C CYS A 202 -9.80 2.61 6.26
N VAL A 203 -9.79 3.87 5.82
CA VAL A 203 -8.92 4.36 4.74
C VAL A 203 -7.76 5.09 5.37
N VAL A 204 -6.52 4.67 5.08
CA VAL A 204 -5.31 5.27 5.67
C VAL A 204 -4.24 5.52 4.63
N VAL A 205 -3.58 6.66 4.76
CA VAL A 205 -2.40 7.04 3.97
C VAL A 205 -1.17 6.90 4.83
N MET A 206 -0.13 6.23 4.32
CA MET A 206 1.05 5.90 5.10
C MET A 206 2.34 6.37 4.43
N GLN A 207 3.24 6.95 5.23
CA GLN A 207 4.59 7.29 4.82
C GLN A 207 5.57 6.25 5.41
N PRO A 208 6.34 5.52 4.56
CA PRO A 208 7.10 4.35 4.98
C PRO A 208 8.48 4.65 5.57
N GLY A 209 8.85 5.92 5.76
CA GLY A 209 10.24 6.34 5.94
C GLY A 209 11.01 6.41 4.62
N THR A 210 12.31 6.69 4.68
CA THR A 210 13.17 6.53 3.51
C THR A 210 13.67 5.09 3.47
N VAL A 211 13.17 4.32 2.51
CA VAL A 211 13.40 2.87 2.44
C VAL A 211 14.38 2.53 1.33
N ASN A 212 15.34 1.67 1.59
CA ASN A 212 16.34 1.20 0.61
C ASN A 212 15.67 0.30 -0.45
N THR A 213 15.20 0.92 -1.52
CA THR A 213 14.51 0.27 -2.64
C THR A 213 15.02 0.86 -3.95
N GLN A 214 14.69 0.22 -5.08
CA GLN A 214 15.00 0.76 -6.41
C GLN A 214 14.41 2.16 -6.63
N LEU A 215 13.23 2.44 -6.06
CA LEU A 215 12.57 3.75 -6.18
C LEU A 215 13.36 4.86 -5.50
N SER A 216 13.98 4.61 -4.36
CA SER A 216 14.75 5.61 -3.60
C SER A 216 16.25 5.62 -3.94
N ALA A 217 16.78 4.55 -4.55
CA ALA A 217 18.22 4.37 -4.76
C ALA A 217 18.96 5.59 -5.33
N PRO A 218 18.44 6.32 -6.35
CA PRO A 218 19.11 7.51 -6.89
C PRO A 218 19.18 8.70 -5.92
N PHE A 219 18.42 8.68 -4.83
CA PHE A 219 18.22 9.82 -3.92
C PHE A 219 18.72 9.57 -2.50
N GLN A 220 19.40 8.44 -2.26
CA GLN A 220 19.86 8.04 -0.93
C GLN A 220 21.13 8.78 -0.46
N GLY A 221 21.85 9.45 -1.36
CA GLY A 221 23.14 10.09 -1.03
C GLY A 221 23.08 11.19 0.07
N ASN A 222 21.90 11.74 0.32
CA ASN A 222 21.70 12.78 1.34
C ASN A 222 20.90 12.27 2.56
N VAL A 223 20.67 10.96 2.66
CA VAL A 223 19.94 10.39 3.79
C VAL A 223 20.86 10.35 5.00
N VAL A 224 20.42 10.91 6.12
CA VAL A 224 21.18 10.89 7.38
C VAL A 224 21.42 9.46 7.81
N GLU A 225 22.60 9.19 8.36
CA GLU A 225 22.96 7.87 8.90
C GLU A 225 21.89 7.39 9.90
N GLY A 226 21.46 6.15 9.76
CA GLY A 226 20.37 5.55 10.58
C GLY A 226 18.95 5.88 10.11
N GLN A 227 18.75 6.74 9.12
CA GLN A 227 17.41 7.07 8.59
C GLN A 227 17.05 6.35 7.28
N LEU A 228 17.96 5.53 6.74
CA LEU A 228 17.69 4.66 5.60
C LEU A 228 17.22 3.28 6.09
N PHE A 229 15.94 3.05 6.02
CA PHE A 229 15.34 1.80 6.50
C PHE A 229 15.55 0.65 5.52
N SER A 230 15.71 -0.57 6.05
CA SER A 230 15.53 -1.75 5.21
C SER A 230 14.07 -1.93 4.82
N PRO A 231 13.77 -2.55 3.66
CA PRO A 231 12.38 -2.89 3.30
C PRO A 231 11.68 -3.74 4.36
N ALA A 232 12.42 -4.65 5.01
CA ALA A 232 11.87 -5.52 6.05
C ALA A 232 11.43 -4.72 7.29
N TYR A 233 12.27 -3.81 7.78
CA TYR A 233 11.95 -2.96 8.93
C TYR A 233 10.78 -2.03 8.64
N SER A 234 10.78 -1.37 7.47
CA SER A 234 9.65 -0.51 7.08
C SER A 234 8.34 -1.29 6.96
N ALA A 235 8.37 -2.49 6.37
CA ALA A 235 7.19 -3.35 6.26
C ALA A 235 6.66 -3.76 7.64
N GLU A 236 7.53 -4.14 8.57
CA GLU A 236 7.17 -4.48 9.95
C GLU A 236 6.45 -3.32 10.64
N CYS A 237 7.06 -2.13 10.65
CA CYS A 237 6.47 -0.93 11.24
C CYS A 237 5.09 -0.61 10.65
N LEU A 238 4.97 -0.64 9.32
CA LEU A 238 3.69 -0.34 8.64
C LEU A 238 2.60 -1.37 8.97
N LEU A 239 2.93 -2.66 9.01
CA LEU A 239 1.98 -3.72 9.37
C LEU A 239 1.56 -3.61 10.84
N GLU A 240 2.47 -3.24 11.74
CA GLU A 240 2.13 -2.96 13.15
C GLU A 240 1.19 -1.75 13.29
N VAL A 241 1.43 -0.67 12.54
CA VAL A 241 0.53 0.49 12.51
C VAL A 241 -0.85 0.05 12.03
N LEU A 242 -0.95 -0.70 10.93
CA LEU A 242 -2.22 -1.21 10.40
C LEU A 242 -2.96 -2.12 11.39
N ASN A 243 -2.26 -2.97 12.13
CA ASN A 243 -2.85 -3.84 13.15
C ASN A 243 -3.53 -3.06 14.30
N ARG A 244 -3.08 -1.84 14.56
CA ARG A 244 -3.62 -0.95 15.61
C ARG A 244 -4.70 0.00 15.10
N MET A 245 -4.90 0.10 13.77
CA MET A 245 -5.90 0.98 13.18
C MET A 245 -7.32 0.56 13.54
N THR A 246 -8.14 1.56 13.74
CA THR A 246 -9.58 1.45 13.99
C THR A 246 -10.37 2.24 12.95
N ALA A 247 -11.66 1.99 12.81
CA ALA A 247 -12.53 2.74 11.89
C ALA A 247 -12.56 4.26 12.19
N VAL A 248 -12.36 4.66 13.46
CA VAL A 248 -12.32 6.07 13.88
C VAL A 248 -11.13 6.82 13.28
N GLN A 249 -10.04 6.12 12.98
CA GLN A 249 -8.83 6.69 12.39
C GLN A 249 -8.89 6.75 10.84
N SER A 250 -10.04 6.39 10.25
CA SER A 250 -10.23 6.50 8.81
C SER A 250 -10.04 7.95 8.32
N GLY A 251 -9.26 8.11 7.25
CA GLY A 251 -8.91 9.42 6.70
C GLY A 251 -7.70 10.07 7.38
N SER A 252 -6.84 9.29 8.06
CA SER A 252 -5.56 9.75 8.59
C SER A 252 -4.42 9.63 7.59
N PHE A 253 -3.43 10.51 7.73
CA PHE A 253 -2.13 10.42 7.09
C PHE A 253 -1.08 10.25 8.18
N VAL A 254 -0.41 9.11 8.22
CA VAL A 254 0.51 8.74 9.29
C VAL A 254 1.85 8.28 8.74
N ASP A 255 2.88 8.37 9.54
CA ASP A 255 4.18 7.81 9.21
C ASP A 255 4.32 6.35 9.69
N TRP A 256 5.49 5.79 9.47
CA TRP A 256 5.88 4.43 9.84
C TRP A 256 5.81 4.15 11.36
N ALA A 257 5.89 5.18 12.20
CA ALA A 257 5.72 5.07 13.66
C ALA A 257 4.24 5.22 14.09
N GLY A 258 3.35 5.60 13.18
CA GLY A 258 1.94 5.91 13.43
C GLY A 258 1.68 7.35 13.84
N GLU A 259 2.70 8.22 13.73
CA GLU A 259 2.57 9.64 14.02
C GLU A 259 1.86 10.37 12.86
N SER A 260 0.99 11.33 13.21
CA SER A 260 0.24 12.09 12.20
C SER A 260 1.15 13.01 11.38
N ILE A 261 0.98 12.97 10.08
CA ILE A 261 1.60 13.91 9.14
C ILE A 261 0.55 14.95 8.74
N PRO A 262 0.88 16.25 8.70
CA PRO A 262 -0.04 17.26 8.18
C PRO A 262 -0.27 17.03 6.67
N TRP A 263 -1.49 17.40 6.21
CA TRP A 263 -1.86 17.28 4.79
C TRP A 263 -1.15 18.27 3.86
#